data_8ef2b4d212d653812e9cd86dfaa9e410
#
_entry.id   8ef2b4d212d653812e9cd86dfaa9e410
#
_cell.length_a   1.000
_cell.length_b   1.000
_cell.length_c   1.000
_cell.angle_alpha   90.00
_cell.angle_beta   90.00
_cell.angle_gamma   90.00
#
_symmetry.space_group_name_H-M   'P 1'
#
loop_
_entity.id
_entity.type
_entity.pdbx_description
1 polymer ?
#
loop_
_entity_poly.entity_id
_entity_poly.type
_entity_poly.pdbx_seq_one_letter_code
_entity_poly.pdbx_strand_id
1 'polypeptide(L)'
;MKTHSLTLGAALACAWLLPAAAYAAEATKPDAPVEVKPGVTDVETRYQAGSSPIGQAEMHQDINPKAPPMTKAEFEKARQIYFERCAGCHGVLRKGATGKPLTPDITLGKGTDYLKVFINYGSPAGMPNWGTSGELTAQEVDVMARYVQQTPPQPPEYGLNEMKASWKLIVPPEKRPKKKMNNYNVENIFSTTLRDSGEVALIDGDTKKIINIVKTGYAVHISRLSASGRYLFVIGRDAKINMIDLWMDKPDNVAEIKVGLEARSVDTSKYKGYQDKYAIAGSYWPPQFVIMKGDTLEPLKIVATRGMTVDTQEYHPEPRVAAIVASHFKPEFVVNVKETGKILLVNYKDLHNLEITEIGAARFLHDGGWDASKRYFLVAANQSNKIAVVDAKEGKLIKLIDVGKIPHPGRGANFVHPKYGPVWATSHLGAEDITLIGTDPKGHPQYAWKPVQVLKGQGGGSLFIKTHPQSKHLYIDTPLNPDAKISQSVAVFDINNLGGGFKVLPIAEWAKLGEGAKRVVQPEFNKAGNEVWFSVWNAKNQESAVVVVDDKTLALKTVIKDPRLITPTGKFNVYNTQHDIY
;
A
#
# COMPACT_ATOMS: atom_id res chain seq x y z
N MET A 1 71.09 42.39 8.25
CA MET A 1 71.45 42.33 9.69
C MET A 1 70.35 41.59 10.43
N LYS A 2 70.72 40.58 11.20
CA LYS A 2 70.02 39.72 12.15
C LYS A 2 69.20 38.60 11.59
N THR A 3 69.87 37.49 11.47
CA THR A 3 69.40 36.10 11.45
C THR A 3 68.71 35.73 12.76
N HIS A 4 67.56 35.00 12.66
CA HIS A 4 67.10 34.14 13.75
C HIS A 4 66.76 32.75 13.19
N SER A 5 67.48 31.79 13.72
CA SER A 5 67.37 30.37 13.53
C SER A 5 66.07 29.84 14.16
N LEU A 6 65.41 28.96 13.48
CA LEU A 6 64.28 28.13 14.00
C LEU A 6 64.77 26.69 14.17
N THR A 7 64.79 26.26 15.40
CA THR A 7 65.02 24.87 15.82
C THR A 7 63.87 23.98 15.52
N LEU A 8 64.15 22.83 14.89
CA LEU A 8 63.19 21.71 14.71
C LEU A 8 62.92 21.03 16.05
N GLY A 9 61.71 21.00 16.48
CA GLY A 9 61.20 20.11 17.54
C GLY A 9 60.58 18.86 16.95
N ALA A 10 61.20 17.71 17.21
CA ALA A 10 60.67 16.41 16.86
C ALA A 10 59.55 16.03 17.83
N ALA A 11 58.30 15.83 17.32
CA ALA A 11 57.19 15.26 18.07
C ALA A 11 57.12 13.74 17.82
N LEU A 12 57.36 12.96 18.87
CA LEU A 12 57.11 11.52 18.89
C LEU A 12 55.62 11.25 18.77
N ALA A 13 55.22 10.56 17.72
CA ALA A 13 53.88 9.96 17.57
C ALA A 13 53.89 8.60 18.27
N CYS A 14 53.22 8.49 19.43
CA CYS A 14 52.87 7.21 20.04
C CYS A 14 51.67 6.64 19.29
N ALA A 15 51.90 5.64 18.45
CA ALA A 15 50.86 4.80 17.84
C ALA A 15 50.38 3.81 18.89
N TRP A 16 49.11 3.97 19.31
CA TRP A 16 48.38 2.94 20.06
C TRP A 16 47.81 1.94 19.08
N LEU A 17 48.46 0.78 18.97
CA LEU A 17 47.91 -0.41 18.34
C LEU A 17 46.90 -1.07 19.31
N LEU A 18 45.61 -0.88 19.08
CA LEU A 18 44.57 -1.72 19.66
C LEU A 18 44.47 -3.00 18.80
N PRO A 19 44.41 -4.20 19.39
CA PRO A 19 44.18 -5.42 18.61
C PRO A 19 42.75 -5.42 18.09
N ALA A 20 42.59 -5.58 16.79
CA ALA A 20 41.33 -5.91 16.18
C ALA A 20 40.92 -7.32 16.63
N ALA A 21 39.99 -7.40 17.58
CA ALA A 21 39.31 -8.66 17.88
C ALA A 21 38.42 -8.99 16.67
N ALA A 22 38.88 -9.96 15.89
CA ALA A 22 38.05 -10.57 14.85
C ALA A 22 36.89 -11.30 15.54
N TYR A 23 35.68 -10.73 15.50
CA TYR A 23 34.46 -11.46 15.77
C TYR A 23 34.25 -12.43 14.59
N ALA A 24 34.72 -13.66 14.75
CA ALA A 24 34.26 -14.77 13.94
C ALA A 24 32.80 -15.02 14.31
N ALA A 25 31.88 -14.63 13.44
CA ALA A 25 30.50 -15.10 13.52
C ALA A 25 30.51 -16.61 13.32
N GLU A 26 30.27 -17.37 14.38
CA GLU A 26 29.93 -18.78 14.26
C GLU A 26 28.65 -18.88 13.42
N ALA A 27 28.80 -19.41 12.22
CA ALA A 27 27.68 -19.80 11.38
C ALA A 27 26.90 -20.91 12.11
N THR A 28 25.81 -20.54 12.79
CA THR A 28 24.88 -21.54 13.32
C THR A 28 24.31 -22.32 12.15
N LYS A 29 24.48 -23.65 12.19
CA LYS A 29 23.83 -24.56 11.24
C LYS A 29 22.33 -24.27 11.21
N PRO A 30 21.68 -24.29 10.04
CA PRO A 30 20.24 -24.16 9.98
C PRO A 30 19.62 -25.29 10.79
N ASP A 31 18.85 -24.94 11.82
CA ASP A 31 18.07 -25.89 12.59
C ASP A 31 17.13 -26.65 11.64
N ALA A 32 16.97 -27.95 11.88
CA ALA A 32 16.04 -28.79 11.13
C ALA A 32 14.63 -28.19 11.12
N PRO A 33 13.82 -28.40 10.06
CA PRO A 33 12.46 -27.89 10.02
C PRO A 33 11.68 -28.31 11.26
N VAL A 34 11.09 -27.37 11.95
CA VAL A 34 10.22 -27.66 13.10
C VAL A 34 8.98 -28.36 12.56
N GLU A 35 8.76 -29.62 12.97
CA GLU A 35 7.57 -30.38 12.63
C GLU A 35 6.36 -29.71 13.32
N VAL A 36 5.46 -29.15 12.52
CA VAL A 36 4.27 -28.47 13.02
C VAL A 36 3.21 -29.51 13.35
N LYS A 37 2.83 -29.61 14.62
CA LYS A 37 1.79 -30.54 15.07
C LYS A 37 0.39 -30.10 14.59
N PRO A 38 -0.50 -31.06 14.26
CA PRO A 38 -1.89 -30.75 13.87
C PRO A 38 -2.64 -30.05 15.02
N GLY A 39 -3.32 -28.95 14.71
CA GLY A 39 -4.06 -28.13 15.65
C GLY A 39 -3.68 -26.64 15.63
N VAL A 40 -2.79 -26.28 14.75
CA VAL A 40 -2.35 -24.91 14.52
C VAL A 40 -3.38 -24.15 13.69
N THR A 41 -3.61 -22.90 14.08
CA THR A 41 -4.65 -22.04 13.54
C THR A 41 -4.48 -21.76 12.04
N ASP A 42 -5.57 -21.39 11.37
CA ASP A 42 -5.68 -21.02 9.94
C ASP A 42 -4.62 -20.04 9.41
N VAL A 43 -3.95 -19.32 10.31
CA VAL A 43 -2.85 -18.41 9.95
C VAL A 43 -1.62 -19.19 9.48
N GLU A 44 -1.32 -20.33 10.05
CA GLU A 44 -0.13 -21.14 9.70
C GLU A 44 -0.30 -21.94 8.42
N THR A 45 -1.52 -22.39 8.12
CA THR A 45 -1.81 -23.09 6.86
C THR A 45 -1.85 -22.17 5.64
N ARG A 46 -2.07 -20.87 5.83
CA ARG A 46 -2.08 -19.87 4.77
C ARG A 46 -0.70 -19.52 4.24
N TYR A 47 0.34 -19.80 5.00
CA TYR A 47 1.71 -19.44 4.66
C TYR A 47 2.51 -20.68 4.33
N GLN A 48 2.63 -20.97 3.04
CA GLN A 48 3.53 -22.02 2.57
C GLN A 48 4.97 -21.69 2.95
N ALA A 49 5.72 -22.70 3.39
CA ALA A 49 7.14 -22.57 3.65
C ALA A 49 7.85 -21.91 2.45
N GLY A 50 8.53 -20.78 2.68
CA GLY A 50 9.16 -19.97 1.63
C GLY A 50 8.35 -18.75 1.17
N SER A 51 7.12 -18.54 1.64
CA SER A 51 6.34 -17.34 1.38
C SER A 51 6.52 -16.24 2.44
N SER A 52 7.37 -16.47 3.45
CA SER A 52 7.73 -15.40 4.40
C SER A 52 8.38 -14.26 3.63
N PRO A 53 7.80 -13.06 3.68
CA PRO A 53 8.26 -11.91 2.89
C PRO A 53 9.66 -11.45 3.28
N ILE A 54 10.03 -11.68 4.52
CA ILE A 54 11.37 -11.43 5.01
C ILE A 54 11.87 -12.78 5.48
N GLY A 55 12.86 -13.32 4.79
CA GLY A 55 13.54 -14.53 5.26
C GLY A 55 13.92 -14.31 6.71
N GLN A 56 13.44 -15.15 7.61
CA GLN A 56 13.66 -14.95 9.04
C GLN A 56 15.15 -14.92 9.42
N ALA A 57 15.97 -15.60 8.62
CA ALA A 57 17.44 -15.56 8.70
C ALA A 57 18.05 -14.18 8.34
N GLU A 58 17.31 -13.32 7.65
CA GLU A 58 17.79 -12.01 7.18
C GLU A 58 17.61 -10.88 8.20
N MET A 59 16.86 -11.10 9.28
CA MET A 59 16.63 -10.07 10.30
C MET A 59 17.32 -10.41 11.60
N HIS A 60 18.26 -9.56 12.02
CA HIS A 60 18.79 -9.58 13.37
C HIS A 60 17.80 -8.89 14.32
N GLN A 61 17.48 -9.56 15.44
CA GLN A 61 16.61 -9.00 16.47
C GLN A 61 17.00 -9.53 17.84
N ASP A 62 17.45 -8.64 18.71
CA ASP A 62 17.80 -8.96 20.08
C ASP A 62 16.57 -9.07 20.98
N ILE A 63 16.64 -9.99 21.95
CA ILE A 63 15.66 -10.06 23.02
C ILE A 63 15.86 -8.87 23.97
N ASN A 64 14.77 -8.18 24.30
CA ASN A 64 14.79 -7.14 25.32
C ASN A 64 14.68 -7.79 26.71
N PRO A 65 15.70 -7.71 27.58
CA PRO A 65 15.65 -8.36 28.89
C PRO A 65 14.60 -7.76 29.84
N LYS A 66 14.07 -6.57 29.54
CA LYS A 66 12.99 -5.92 30.29
C LYS A 66 11.60 -6.30 29.80
N ALA A 67 11.50 -6.94 28.65
CA ALA A 67 10.22 -7.36 28.08
C ALA A 67 9.76 -8.70 28.70
N PRO A 68 8.45 -8.99 28.65
CA PRO A 68 7.94 -10.30 29.04
C PRO A 68 8.63 -11.43 28.28
N PRO A 69 8.95 -12.56 28.93
CA PRO A 69 9.67 -13.66 28.31
C PRO A 69 8.85 -14.30 27.18
N MET A 70 9.55 -14.77 26.17
CA MET A 70 8.98 -15.48 25.03
C MET A 70 9.83 -16.70 24.69
N THR A 71 9.18 -17.78 24.28
CA THR A 71 9.90 -18.91 23.65
C THR A 71 10.38 -18.51 22.24
N LYS A 72 11.38 -19.24 21.71
CA LYS A 72 11.86 -19.02 20.36
C LYS A 72 10.71 -19.17 19.33
N ALA A 73 9.89 -20.18 19.49
CA ALA A 73 8.76 -20.43 18.60
C ALA A 73 7.72 -19.28 18.63
N GLU A 74 7.36 -18.80 19.81
CA GLU A 74 6.48 -17.63 19.94
C GLU A 74 7.08 -16.38 19.31
N PHE A 75 8.37 -16.16 19.51
CA PHE A 75 9.07 -15.01 18.96
C PHE A 75 9.09 -15.03 17.42
N GLU A 76 9.41 -16.17 16.79
CA GLU A 76 9.44 -16.33 15.35
C GLU A 76 8.03 -16.16 14.74
N LYS A 77 7.02 -16.79 15.36
CA LYS A 77 5.64 -16.63 14.95
C LYS A 77 5.17 -15.17 15.06
N ALA A 78 5.48 -14.52 16.17
CA ALA A 78 5.11 -13.13 16.38
C ALA A 78 5.79 -12.19 15.37
N ARG A 79 7.06 -12.43 15.02
CA ARG A 79 7.78 -11.68 14.01
C ARG A 79 7.07 -11.74 12.65
N GLN A 80 6.62 -12.94 12.28
CA GLN A 80 5.85 -13.13 11.05
C GLN A 80 4.51 -12.37 11.11
N ILE A 81 3.70 -12.57 12.17
CA ILE A 81 2.41 -11.87 12.34
C ILE A 81 2.60 -10.36 12.33
N TYR A 82 3.65 -9.85 12.98
CA TYR A 82 3.93 -8.42 13.01
C TYR A 82 4.13 -7.87 11.60
N PHE A 83 4.97 -8.51 10.79
CA PHE A 83 5.18 -8.10 9.41
C PHE A 83 3.88 -8.11 8.61
N GLU A 84 3.10 -9.16 8.76
CA GLU A 84 1.88 -9.38 7.96
C GLU A 84 0.73 -8.44 8.32
N ARG A 85 0.55 -8.14 9.61
CA ARG A 85 -0.62 -7.44 10.12
C ARG A 85 -0.32 -6.04 10.68
N CYS A 86 0.88 -5.81 11.20
CA CYS A 86 1.20 -4.64 12.02
C CYS A 86 2.16 -3.65 11.34
N ALA A 87 3.23 -4.16 10.71
CA ALA A 87 4.31 -3.33 10.16
C ALA A 87 3.85 -2.31 9.11
N GLY A 88 2.81 -2.63 8.34
CA GLY A 88 2.24 -1.72 7.35
C GLY A 88 1.80 -0.38 7.95
N CYS A 89 1.26 -0.40 9.17
CA CYS A 89 0.85 0.81 9.89
C CYS A 89 1.91 1.30 10.88
N HIS A 90 2.60 0.39 11.59
CA HIS A 90 3.50 0.73 12.68
C HIS A 90 4.99 0.82 12.27
N GLY A 91 5.35 0.40 11.05
CA GLY A 91 6.73 0.36 10.54
C GLY A 91 7.49 -0.90 10.96
N VAL A 92 8.49 -1.32 10.16
CA VAL A 92 9.36 -2.45 10.50
C VAL A 92 10.20 -2.12 11.73
N LEU A 93 10.75 -0.91 11.78
CA LEU A 93 11.51 -0.40 12.93
C LEU A 93 10.60 0.06 14.09
N ARG A 94 9.30 -0.11 13.99
CA ARG A 94 8.30 0.27 15.00
C ARG A 94 8.26 1.74 15.38
N LYS A 95 8.82 2.62 14.56
CA LYS A 95 8.83 4.08 14.81
C LYS A 95 7.50 4.77 14.51
N GLY A 96 6.51 4.00 14.09
CA GLY A 96 5.18 4.50 13.74
C GLY A 96 5.08 5.01 12.31
N ALA A 97 3.84 5.23 11.90
CA ALA A 97 3.47 5.88 10.64
C ALA A 97 1.98 6.24 10.69
N THR A 98 1.11 5.53 9.95
CA THR A 98 -0.34 5.62 10.12
C THR A 98 -0.75 5.14 11.53
N GLY A 99 -0.12 4.06 12.02
CA GLY A 99 -0.21 3.62 13.41
C GLY A 99 0.82 4.32 14.30
N LYS A 100 0.53 4.42 15.60
CA LYS A 100 1.44 5.00 16.60
C LYS A 100 2.75 4.22 16.70
N PRO A 101 3.85 4.82 17.19
CA PRO A 101 5.09 4.11 17.50
C PRO A 101 4.86 2.98 18.51
N LEU A 102 5.57 1.87 18.29
CA LEU A 102 5.57 0.68 19.16
C LEU A 102 7.01 0.36 19.62
N THR A 103 7.78 1.39 19.92
CA THR A 103 9.15 1.25 20.47
C THR A 103 9.09 0.80 21.94
N PRO A 104 10.10 0.06 22.43
CA PRO A 104 10.09 -0.52 23.79
C PRO A 104 9.89 0.49 24.91
N ASP A 105 10.41 1.71 24.77
CA ASP A 105 10.19 2.80 25.74
C ASP A 105 8.70 3.14 25.93
N ILE A 106 7.92 3.03 24.86
CA ILE A 106 6.46 3.25 24.89
C ILE A 106 5.73 1.99 25.36
N THR A 107 6.03 0.84 24.75
CA THR A 107 5.26 -0.39 24.94
C THR A 107 5.47 -1.03 26.29
N LEU A 108 6.70 -0.95 26.86
CA LEU A 108 6.97 -1.41 28.22
C LEU A 108 6.16 -0.60 29.27
N GLY A 109 6.09 0.72 29.09
CA GLY A 109 5.32 1.58 29.98
C GLY A 109 3.80 1.35 29.91
N LYS A 110 3.29 0.81 28.79
CA LYS A 110 1.87 0.45 28.64
C LYS A 110 1.55 -0.93 29.24
N GLY A 111 2.49 -1.85 29.15
CA GLY A 111 2.33 -3.21 29.66
C GLY A 111 1.48 -4.11 28.77
N THR A 112 1.61 -5.41 29.02
CA THR A 112 1.03 -6.46 28.16
C THR A 112 -0.50 -6.39 28.10
N ASP A 113 -1.18 -6.21 29.23
CA ASP A 113 -2.66 -6.23 29.26
C ASP A 113 -3.27 -5.06 28.50
N TYR A 114 -2.68 -3.87 28.60
CA TYR A 114 -3.10 -2.71 27.83
C TYR A 114 -2.95 -2.96 26.31
N LEU A 115 -1.81 -3.53 25.90
CA LEU A 115 -1.54 -3.85 24.51
C LEU A 115 -2.50 -4.92 23.96
N LYS A 116 -2.83 -5.94 24.76
CA LYS A 116 -3.83 -6.97 24.42
C LYS A 116 -5.19 -6.38 24.10
N VAL A 117 -5.65 -5.41 24.89
CA VAL A 117 -6.94 -4.74 24.64
C VAL A 117 -6.98 -4.11 23.26
N PHE A 118 -5.95 -3.33 22.89
CA PHE A 118 -5.93 -2.68 21.59
C PHE A 118 -5.75 -3.66 20.41
N ILE A 119 -4.96 -4.71 20.59
CA ILE A 119 -4.80 -5.74 19.54
C ILE A 119 -6.11 -6.51 19.36
N ASN A 120 -6.79 -6.83 20.45
CA ASN A 120 -8.02 -7.62 20.44
C ASN A 120 -9.21 -6.84 19.86
N TYR A 121 -9.44 -5.63 20.35
CA TYR A 121 -10.65 -4.84 20.05
C TYR A 121 -10.46 -3.75 19.00
N GLY A 122 -9.21 -3.42 18.64
CA GLY A 122 -8.91 -2.33 17.70
C GLY A 122 -9.25 -0.95 18.26
N SER A 123 -9.43 0.01 17.36
CA SER A 123 -9.87 1.35 17.72
C SER A 123 -10.69 1.99 16.59
N PRO A 124 -11.62 2.92 16.91
CA PRO A 124 -12.34 3.70 15.89
C PRO A 124 -11.43 4.54 14.99
N ALA A 125 -10.16 4.75 15.41
CA ALA A 125 -9.14 5.46 14.63
C ALA A 125 -8.44 4.57 13.57
N GLY A 126 -9.03 3.45 13.20
CA GLY A 126 -8.57 2.61 12.09
C GLY A 126 -7.59 1.49 12.47
N MET A 127 -7.33 1.24 13.77
CA MET A 127 -6.64 0.01 14.15
C MET A 127 -7.65 -1.15 14.10
N PRO A 128 -7.39 -2.20 13.29
CA PRO A 128 -8.30 -3.33 13.19
C PRO A 128 -8.44 -4.10 14.50
N ASN A 129 -9.60 -4.69 14.71
CA ASN A 129 -9.94 -5.52 15.87
C ASN A 129 -9.51 -6.98 15.65
N TRP A 130 -8.19 -7.21 15.59
CA TRP A 130 -7.58 -8.47 15.16
C TRP A 130 -8.09 -9.72 15.90
N GLY A 131 -8.32 -9.63 17.21
CA GLY A 131 -8.84 -10.74 17.99
C GLY A 131 -10.34 -10.96 17.80
N THR A 132 -11.17 -9.92 17.97
CA THR A 132 -12.63 -10.07 17.87
C THR A 132 -13.13 -10.30 16.44
N SER A 133 -12.33 -9.96 15.42
CA SER A 133 -12.62 -10.35 14.04
C SER A 133 -12.29 -11.83 13.74
N GLY A 134 -11.56 -12.51 14.64
CA GLY A 134 -11.11 -13.88 14.43
C GLY A 134 -9.88 -14.04 13.54
N GLU A 135 -9.20 -12.93 13.20
CA GLU A 135 -7.94 -12.97 12.43
C GLU A 135 -6.73 -13.39 13.27
N LEU A 136 -6.77 -13.13 14.58
CA LEU A 136 -5.82 -13.63 15.55
C LEU A 136 -6.56 -14.37 16.68
N THR A 137 -6.00 -15.49 17.12
CA THR A 137 -6.47 -16.20 18.31
C THR A 137 -6.13 -15.44 19.58
N ALA A 138 -6.78 -15.76 20.70
CA ALA A 138 -6.45 -15.16 21.99
C ALA A 138 -4.98 -15.38 22.40
N GLN A 139 -4.40 -16.54 22.05
CA GLN A 139 -2.99 -16.82 22.26
C GLN A 139 -2.09 -15.94 21.40
N GLU A 140 -2.42 -15.74 20.13
CA GLU A 140 -1.65 -14.86 19.24
C GLU A 140 -1.74 -13.40 19.65
N VAL A 141 -2.89 -12.95 20.14
CA VAL A 141 -3.04 -11.60 20.73
C VAL A 141 -2.10 -11.42 21.93
N ASP A 142 -1.99 -12.42 22.82
CA ASP A 142 -1.07 -12.40 23.96
C ASP A 142 0.41 -12.37 23.48
N VAL A 143 0.74 -13.27 22.58
CA VAL A 143 2.08 -13.36 21.98
C VAL A 143 2.47 -12.04 21.30
N MET A 144 1.58 -11.43 20.54
CA MET A 144 1.83 -10.14 19.89
C MET A 144 2.01 -9.00 20.90
N ALA A 145 1.23 -8.97 21.97
CA ALA A 145 1.37 -7.97 23.02
C ALA A 145 2.73 -8.06 23.73
N ARG A 146 3.26 -9.27 23.96
CA ARG A 146 4.62 -9.48 24.48
C ARG A 146 5.70 -9.15 23.46
N TYR A 147 5.48 -9.50 22.18
CA TYR A 147 6.44 -9.28 21.10
C TYR A 147 6.70 -7.79 20.82
N VAL A 148 5.69 -6.94 20.84
CA VAL A 148 5.91 -5.50 20.56
C VAL A 148 6.67 -4.78 21.68
N GLN A 149 6.92 -5.43 22.80
CA GLN A 149 7.79 -4.96 23.88
C GLN A 149 9.27 -5.40 23.70
N GLN A 150 9.54 -6.31 22.76
CA GLN A 150 10.89 -6.73 22.40
C GLN A 150 11.61 -5.65 21.58
N THR A 151 12.94 -5.74 21.49
CA THR A 151 13.74 -4.87 20.62
C THR A 151 13.22 -4.94 19.18
N PRO A 152 13.08 -3.80 18.47
CA PRO A 152 12.73 -3.82 17.06
C PRO A 152 13.78 -4.54 16.20
N PRO A 153 13.39 -5.19 15.11
CA PRO A 153 14.34 -5.85 14.21
C PRO A 153 15.26 -4.86 13.50
N GLN A 154 16.41 -5.33 13.08
CA GLN A 154 17.36 -4.62 12.21
C GLN A 154 17.42 -5.35 10.86
N PRO A 155 16.52 -5.06 9.92
CA PRO A 155 16.52 -5.73 8.63
C PRO A 155 17.72 -5.29 7.79
N PRO A 156 18.28 -6.19 6.94
CA PRO A 156 19.40 -5.87 6.07
C PRO A 156 19.02 -4.87 4.98
N GLU A 157 20.02 -4.24 4.39
CA GLU A 157 19.88 -3.47 3.16
C GLU A 157 19.61 -4.41 1.96
N TYR A 158 19.08 -3.83 0.88
CA TYR A 158 18.74 -4.57 -0.34
C TYR A 158 19.12 -3.71 -1.55
N GLY A 159 20.19 -4.07 -2.22
CA GLY A 159 20.75 -3.30 -3.32
C GLY A 159 20.56 -3.93 -4.69
N LEU A 160 21.34 -3.47 -5.65
CA LEU A 160 21.22 -3.89 -7.05
C LEU A 160 21.61 -5.37 -7.25
N ASN A 161 22.56 -5.90 -6.47
CA ASN A 161 22.99 -7.28 -6.59
C ASN A 161 21.87 -8.25 -6.18
N GLU A 162 21.23 -7.98 -5.05
CA GLU A 162 20.09 -8.74 -4.55
C GLU A 162 18.90 -8.66 -5.52
N MET A 163 18.65 -7.47 -6.08
CA MET A 163 17.62 -7.28 -7.09
C MET A 163 17.88 -8.09 -8.34
N LYS A 164 19.09 -8.05 -8.88
CA LYS A 164 19.49 -8.83 -10.06
C LYS A 164 19.43 -10.33 -9.81
N ALA A 165 19.82 -10.78 -8.61
CA ALA A 165 19.73 -12.19 -8.22
C ALA A 165 18.28 -12.70 -8.16
N SER A 166 17.34 -11.83 -7.83
CA SER A 166 15.90 -12.15 -7.77
C SER A 166 15.15 -11.96 -9.09
N TRP A 167 15.75 -11.23 -10.03
CA TRP A 167 15.11 -10.89 -11.31
C TRP A 167 15.02 -12.10 -12.23
N LYS A 168 13.82 -12.35 -12.76
CA LYS A 168 13.55 -13.42 -13.72
C LYS A 168 12.75 -12.88 -14.90
N LEU A 169 13.32 -13.04 -16.08
CA LEU A 169 12.65 -12.79 -17.34
C LEU A 169 12.06 -14.12 -17.85
N ILE A 170 10.77 -14.35 -17.56
CA ILE A 170 10.06 -15.62 -17.82
C ILE A 170 9.77 -15.75 -19.31
N VAL A 171 9.22 -14.71 -19.91
CA VAL A 171 8.96 -14.64 -21.36
C VAL A 171 9.63 -13.38 -21.91
N PRO A 172 10.75 -13.48 -22.64
CA PRO A 172 11.43 -12.36 -23.24
C PRO A 172 10.52 -11.60 -24.23
N PRO A 173 10.66 -10.26 -24.38
CA PRO A 173 9.79 -9.44 -25.23
C PRO A 173 9.61 -9.95 -26.65
N GLU A 174 10.67 -10.48 -27.26
CA GLU A 174 10.66 -11.02 -28.62
C GLU A 174 9.85 -12.30 -28.78
N LYS A 175 9.61 -13.03 -27.69
CA LYS A 175 8.78 -14.25 -27.63
C LYS A 175 7.34 -13.99 -27.25
N ARG A 176 7.00 -12.76 -26.86
CA ARG A 176 5.62 -12.38 -26.50
C ARG A 176 4.74 -12.20 -27.72
N PRO A 177 3.42 -12.37 -27.58
CA PRO A 177 2.48 -12.16 -28.69
C PRO A 177 2.63 -10.76 -29.29
N LYS A 178 2.70 -10.65 -30.61
CA LYS A 178 2.70 -9.34 -31.31
C LYS A 178 1.30 -8.75 -31.45
N LYS A 179 0.26 -9.54 -31.24
CA LYS A 179 -1.16 -9.17 -31.21
C LYS A 179 -1.86 -9.94 -30.10
N LYS A 180 -2.99 -9.44 -29.63
CA LYS A 180 -3.80 -10.12 -28.63
C LYS A 180 -4.22 -11.51 -29.12
N MET A 181 -3.94 -12.55 -28.32
CA MET A 181 -4.19 -13.97 -28.65
C MET A 181 -5.51 -14.50 -28.08
N ASN A 182 -6.05 -13.83 -27.08
CA ASN A 182 -7.32 -14.19 -26.43
C ASN A 182 -8.50 -13.35 -26.93
N ASN A 183 -9.72 -13.76 -26.59
CA ASN A 183 -10.95 -13.08 -26.99
C ASN A 183 -11.57 -12.22 -25.88
N TYR A 184 -10.89 -12.04 -24.74
CA TYR A 184 -11.39 -11.22 -23.63
C TYR A 184 -11.45 -9.74 -24.00
N ASN A 185 -12.42 -9.04 -23.47
CA ASN A 185 -12.44 -7.58 -23.44
C ASN A 185 -11.44 -7.11 -22.38
N VAL A 186 -10.16 -6.94 -22.78
CA VAL A 186 -9.05 -6.64 -21.86
C VAL A 186 -9.34 -5.41 -21.01
N GLU A 187 -9.96 -4.38 -21.59
CA GLU A 187 -10.29 -3.15 -20.88
C GLU A 187 -11.33 -3.36 -19.76
N ASN A 188 -12.13 -4.44 -19.81
CA ASN A 188 -13.10 -4.77 -18.77
C ASN A 188 -12.66 -5.93 -17.85
N ILE A 189 -11.40 -6.36 -17.93
CA ILE A 189 -10.83 -7.31 -16.95
C ILE A 189 -10.66 -6.62 -15.60
N PHE A 190 -10.95 -7.36 -14.53
CA PHE A 190 -10.64 -6.98 -13.16
C PHE A 190 -9.45 -7.79 -12.65
N SER A 191 -8.44 -7.09 -12.14
CA SER A 191 -7.36 -7.66 -11.35
C SER A 191 -7.77 -7.60 -9.88
N THR A 192 -7.99 -8.74 -9.26
CA THR A 192 -8.39 -8.84 -7.85
C THR A 192 -7.24 -9.43 -7.05
N THR A 193 -6.72 -8.68 -6.09
CA THR A 193 -5.62 -9.14 -5.24
C THR A 193 -6.12 -10.14 -4.21
N LEU A 194 -5.52 -11.31 -4.15
CA LEU A 194 -5.77 -12.37 -3.17
C LEU A 194 -4.66 -12.30 -2.12
N ARG A 195 -4.91 -11.48 -1.08
CA ARG A 195 -3.86 -11.04 -0.15
C ARG A 195 -3.11 -12.19 0.50
N ASP A 196 -3.84 -13.12 1.08
CA ASP A 196 -3.27 -14.15 1.95
C ASP A 196 -2.73 -15.36 1.18
N SER A 197 -3.19 -15.59 -0.07
CA SER A 197 -2.61 -16.64 -0.93
C SER A 197 -1.42 -16.17 -1.79
N GLY A 198 -1.15 -14.86 -1.83
CA GLY A 198 -0.06 -14.31 -2.65
C GLY A 198 -0.33 -14.42 -4.15
N GLU A 199 -1.56 -14.18 -4.57
CA GLU A 199 -2.02 -14.37 -5.93
C GLU A 199 -2.85 -13.18 -6.42
N VAL A 200 -3.08 -13.14 -7.72
CA VAL A 200 -4.04 -12.23 -8.37
C VAL A 200 -5.02 -13.05 -9.18
N ALA A 201 -6.30 -12.85 -8.95
CA ALA A 201 -7.36 -13.35 -9.83
C ALA A 201 -7.63 -12.34 -10.94
N LEU A 202 -7.53 -12.78 -12.19
CA LEU A 202 -8.00 -12.05 -13.36
C LEU A 202 -9.43 -12.50 -13.63
N ILE A 203 -10.37 -11.58 -13.54
CA ILE A 203 -11.81 -11.87 -13.71
C ILE A 203 -12.33 -11.10 -14.91
N ASP A 204 -12.97 -11.80 -15.82
CA ASP A 204 -13.64 -11.21 -16.96
C ASP A 204 -14.86 -10.40 -16.49
N GLY A 205 -14.82 -9.08 -16.69
CA GLY A 205 -15.89 -8.18 -16.29
C GLY A 205 -17.19 -8.35 -17.09
N ASP A 206 -17.13 -8.96 -18.27
CA ASP A 206 -18.33 -9.21 -19.07
C ASP A 206 -19.04 -10.50 -18.64
N THR A 207 -18.30 -11.60 -18.50
CA THR A 207 -18.85 -12.93 -18.17
C THR A 207 -18.87 -13.25 -16.67
N LYS A 208 -18.17 -12.49 -15.84
CA LYS A 208 -17.96 -12.70 -14.39
C LYS A 208 -17.19 -14.00 -14.05
N LYS A 209 -16.50 -14.58 -15.03
CA LYS A 209 -15.70 -15.80 -14.85
C LYS A 209 -14.23 -15.48 -14.55
N ILE A 210 -13.59 -16.31 -13.75
CA ILE A 210 -12.15 -16.23 -13.51
C ILE A 210 -11.44 -16.70 -14.78
N ILE A 211 -10.59 -15.83 -15.33
CA ILE A 211 -9.73 -16.12 -16.48
C ILE A 211 -8.52 -16.94 -16.03
N ASN A 212 -7.83 -16.44 -15.01
CA ASN A 212 -6.67 -17.08 -14.41
C ASN A 212 -6.48 -16.63 -12.97
N ILE A 213 -5.80 -17.45 -12.17
CA ILE A 213 -5.24 -17.06 -10.87
C ILE A 213 -3.73 -17.18 -11.00
N VAL A 214 -3.04 -16.06 -10.89
CA VAL A 214 -1.61 -15.93 -11.16
C VAL A 214 -0.88 -15.78 -9.83
N LYS A 215 0.14 -16.61 -9.60
CA LYS A 215 1.02 -16.47 -8.43
C LYS A 215 1.85 -15.20 -8.55
N THR A 216 1.91 -14.46 -7.45
CA THR A 216 2.63 -13.18 -7.36
C THR A 216 3.45 -13.11 -6.07
N GLY A 217 3.64 -11.93 -5.50
CA GLY A 217 4.27 -11.77 -4.19
C GLY A 217 3.32 -12.00 -3.04
N TYR A 218 3.87 -12.13 -1.84
CA TYR A 218 3.12 -12.30 -0.61
C TYR A 218 2.36 -11.02 -0.21
N ALA A 219 1.22 -11.18 0.43
CA ALA A 219 0.35 -10.09 0.88
C ALA A 219 0.10 -9.05 -0.23
N VAL A 220 -0.36 -9.55 -1.37
CA VAL A 220 -0.59 -8.76 -2.60
C VAL A 220 -1.39 -7.51 -2.29
N HIS A 221 -0.88 -6.36 -2.74
CA HIS A 221 -1.43 -5.08 -2.30
C HIS A 221 -2.11 -4.29 -3.42
N ILE A 222 -1.43 -4.12 -4.55
CA ILE A 222 -1.88 -3.20 -5.60
C ILE A 222 -1.54 -3.74 -6.98
N SER A 223 -2.39 -3.39 -7.95
CA SER A 223 -2.14 -3.57 -9.37
C SER A 223 -2.10 -2.22 -10.10
N ARG A 224 -1.24 -2.11 -11.10
CA ARG A 224 -1.15 -0.96 -12.01
C ARG A 224 -1.03 -1.44 -13.44
N LEU A 225 -1.46 -0.61 -14.38
CA LEU A 225 -1.41 -0.91 -15.80
C LEU A 225 -0.31 -0.12 -16.48
N SER A 226 0.34 -0.75 -17.47
CA SER A 226 1.15 -0.06 -18.46
C SER A 226 0.31 0.99 -19.21
N ALA A 227 0.95 2.00 -19.79
CA ALA A 227 0.25 3.03 -20.54
C ALA A 227 -0.51 2.46 -21.75
N SER A 228 -0.02 1.35 -22.32
CA SER A 228 -0.70 0.62 -23.40
C SER A 228 -1.90 -0.21 -22.92
N GLY A 229 -2.08 -0.44 -21.62
CA GLY A 229 -3.08 -1.34 -21.07
C GLY A 229 -2.78 -2.83 -21.25
N ARG A 230 -1.62 -3.17 -21.85
CA ARG A 230 -1.23 -4.56 -22.11
C ARG A 230 -0.69 -5.28 -20.88
N TYR A 231 0.19 -4.61 -20.12
CA TYR A 231 0.88 -5.22 -18.99
C TYR A 231 0.26 -4.79 -17.66
N LEU A 232 -0.02 -5.77 -16.83
CA LEU A 232 -0.46 -5.57 -15.46
C LEU A 232 0.73 -5.79 -14.53
N PHE A 233 1.05 -4.77 -13.73
CA PHE A 233 2.09 -4.82 -12.71
C PHE A 233 1.45 -5.02 -11.35
N VAL A 234 1.89 -6.05 -10.65
CA VAL A 234 1.36 -6.43 -9.34
C VAL A 234 2.49 -6.40 -8.32
N ILE A 235 2.27 -5.83 -7.15
CA ILE A 235 3.26 -5.80 -6.09
C ILE A 235 2.71 -6.42 -4.80
N GLY A 236 3.51 -7.29 -4.19
CA GLY A 236 3.29 -7.83 -2.85
C GLY A 236 4.04 -7.02 -1.79
N ARG A 237 3.63 -7.18 -0.54
CA ARG A 237 4.33 -6.56 0.59
C ARG A 237 5.73 -7.12 0.81
N ASP A 238 6.02 -8.33 0.33
CA ASP A 238 7.35 -8.92 0.26
C ASP A 238 8.28 -8.26 -0.77
N ALA A 239 7.87 -7.11 -1.30
CA ALA A 239 8.56 -6.34 -2.33
C ALA A 239 8.73 -7.07 -3.68
N LYS A 240 8.00 -8.15 -3.91
CA LYS A 240 7.98 -8.86 -5.19
C LYS A 240 7.04 -8.15 -6.16
N ILE A 241 7.54 -7.88 -7.36
CA ILE A 241 6.78 -7.35 -8.48
C ILE A 241 6.64 -8.45 -9.53
N ASN A 242 5.44 -8.60 -10.03
CA ASN A 242 5.11 -9.49 -11.14
C ASN A 242 4.54 -8.66 -12.29
N MET A 243 4.95 -8.96 -13.50
CA MET A 243 4.43 -8.36 -14.72
C MET A 243 3.66 -9.42 -15.51
N ILE A 244 2.37 -9.20 -15.72
CA ILE A 244 1.44 -10.11 -16.40
C ILE A 244 1.13 -9.55 -17.77
N ASP A 245 1.27 -10.35 -18.84
CA ASP A 245 0.88 -9.95 -20.20
C ASP A 245 -0.57 -10.36 -20.47
N LEU A 246 -1.46 -9.38 -20.55
CA LEU A 246 -2.90 -9.56 -20.80
C LEU A 246 -3.21 -9.98 -22.26
N TRP A 247 -2.23 -9.96 -23.16
CA TRP A 247 -2.40 -10.35 -24.57
C TRP A 247 -2.16 -11.83 -24.84
N MET A 248 -1.56 -12.56 -23.89
CA MET A 248 -1.38 -14.00 -24.02
C MET A 248 -2.72 -14.71 -24.15
N ASP A 249 -2.75 -15.89 -24.75
CA ASP A 249 -3.95 -16.73 -24.82
C ASP A 249 -4.57 -16.94 -23.44
N LYS A 250 -3.75 -17.30 -22.48
CA LYS A 250 -4.04 -17.25 -21.05
C LYS A 250 -3.10 -16.22 -20.39
N PRO A 251 -3.58 -15.05 -19.98
CA PRO A 251 -2.76 -14.05 -19.31
C PRO A 251 -2.00 -14.60 -18.12
N ASP A 252 -0.67 -14.41 -18.09
CA ASP A 252 0.21 -14.95 -17.05
C ASP A 252 1.49 -14.10 -16.89
N ASN A 253 2.31 -14.43 -15.89
CA ASN A 253 3.58 -13.76 -15.60
C ASN A 253 4.57 -13.87 -16.76
N VAL A 254 5.17 -12.73 -17.12
CA VAL A 254 6.25 -12.65 -18.12
C VAL A 254 7.57 -12.16 -17.55
N ALA A 255 7.54 -11.51 -16.38
CA ALA A 255 8.75 -11.15 -15.64
C ALA A 255 8.43 -10.95 -14.15
N GLU A 256 9.43 -11.15 -13.31
CA GLU A 256 9.33 -10.88 -11.87
C GLU A 256 10.66 -10.38 -11.29
N ILE A 257 10.58 -9.59 -10.22
CA ILE A 257 11.73 -9.09 -9.46
C ILE A 257 11.33 -8.82 -8.02
N LYS A 258 12.28 -8.93 -7.08
CA LYS A 258 12.14 -8.42 -5.72
C LYS A 258 12.96 -7.13 -5.58
N VAL A 259 12.35 -6.04 -5.11
CA VAL A 259 12.97 -4.71 -5.05
C VAL A 259 13.33 -4.23 -3.65
N GLY A 260 13.17 -5.09 -2.67
CA GLY A 260 13.42 -4.81 -1.26
C GLY A 260 12.96 -5.96 -0.39
N LEU A 261 12.78 -5.70 0.89
CA LEU A 261 12.20 -6.66 1.85
C LEU A 261 10.73 -6.37 2.12
N GLU A 262 10.35 -5.09 2.08
CA GLU A 262 8.96 -4.65 2.14
C GLU A 262 8.74 -3.55 1.11
N ALA A 263 7.67 -3.63 0.33
CA ALA A 263 7.29 -2.59 -0.62
C ALA A 263 5.76 -2.49 -0.74
N ARG A 264 5.29 -1.42 -1.37
CA ARG A 264 3.85 -1.21 -1.43
C ARG A 264 3.35 -0.54 -2.71
N SER A 265 4.21 0.04 -3.50
CA SER A 265 3.81 0.88 -4.61
C SER A 265 4.56 0.54 -5.88
N VAL A 266 3.86 0.51 -6.99
CA VAL A 266 4.40 0.32 -8.35
C VAL A 266 3.60 1.21 -9.30
N ASP A 267 4.24 1.79 -10.31
CA ASP A 267 3.58 2.45 -11.44
C ASP A 267 4.47 2.38 -12.69
N THR A 268 3.97 2.87 -13.82
CA THR A 268 4.65 2.84 -15.11
C THR A 268 4.64 4.20 -15.78
N SER A 269 5.63 4.46 -16.65
CA SER A 269 5.72 5.74 -17.37
C SER A 269 4.57 5.91 -18.36
N LYS A 270 3.85 7.05 -18.24
CA LYS A 270 2.66 7.38 -19.04
C LYS A 270 2.86 8.58 -19.98
N TYR A 271 3.91 9.39 -19.77
CA TYR A 271 4.15 10.59 -20.58
C TYR A 271 4.42 10.23 -22.05
N LYS A 272 3.89 11.04 -22.96
CA LYS A 272 4.04 10.85 -24.42
C LYS A 272 5.50 10.67 -24.84
N GLY A 273 5.79 9.61 -25.58
CA GLY A 273 7.14 9.22 -26.02
C GLY A 273 7.93 8.37 -25.01
N TYR A 274 7.37 8.14 -23.83
CA TYR A 274 7.94 7.28 -22.78
C TYR A 274 6.96 6.19 -22.29
N GLN A 275 5.81 6.05 -22.96
CA GLN A 275 4.82 5.04 -22.59
C GLN A 275 5.47 3.66 -22.53
N ASP A 276 5.25 2.93 -21.44
CA ASP A 276 5.76 1.58 -21.18
C ASP A 276 7.29 1.45 -21.17
N LYS A 277 8.04 2.57 -21.24
CA LYS A 277 9.50 2.52 -21.25
C LYS A 277 10.08 2.18 -19.89
N TYR A 278 9.48 2.68 -18.82
CA TYR A 278 9.94 2.50 -17.46
C TYR A 278 8.81 2.02 -16.55
N ALA A 279 9.19 1.24 -15.54
CA ALA A 279 8.41 0.98 -14.34
C ALA A 279 9.17 1.51 -13.12
N ILE A 280 8.45 1.85 -12.06
CA ILE A 280 9.01 2.30 -10.80
C ILE A 280 8.33 1.57 -9.65
N ALA A 281 9.10 1.21 -8.62
CA ALA A 281 8.56 0.65 -7.39
C ALA A 281 9.08 1.37 -6.18
N GLY A 282 8.25 1.51 -5.16
CA GLY A 282 8.58 2.14 -3.88
C GLY A 282 8.65 1.11 -2.76
N SER A 283 9.79 1.08 -2.07
CA SER A 283 10.03 0.18 -0.96
C SER A 283 9.77 0.87 0.38
N TYR A 284 9.29 0.08 1.33
CA TYR A 284 9.22 0.44 2.74
C TYR A 284 10.54 0.13 3.43
N TRP A 285 11.13 -1.04 3.09
CA TRP A 285 12.47 -1.38 3.53
C TRP A 285 13.26 -2.08 2.41
N PRO A 286 14.49 -1.66 2.12
CA PRO A 286 15.05 -0.36 2.50
C PRO A 286 14.19 0.79 2.00
N PRO A 287 14.18 1.96 2.67
CA PRO A 287 13.43 3.13 2.22
C PRO A 287 14.08 3.71 0.95
N GLN A 288 13.56 3.32 -0.20
CA GLN A 288 14.09 3.63 -1.52
C GLN A 288 13.03 3.47 -2.60
N PHE A 289 13.30 3.98 -3.78
CA PHE A 289 12.56 3.62 -4.99
C PHE A 289 13.51 3.09 -6.06
N VAL A 290 12.97 2.26 -6.94
CA VAL A 290 13.72 1.57 -7.99
C VAL A 290 13.06 1.84 -9.33
N ILE A 291 13.81 2.36 -10.30
CA ILE A 291 13.38 2.50 -11.69
C ILE A 291 13.88 1.29 -12.47
N MET A 292 13.00 0.70 -13.24
CA MET A 292 13.20 -0.54 -14.00
C MET A 292 12.80 -0.33 -15.47
N LYS A 293 13.24 -1.20 -16.37
CA LYS A 293 12.67 -1.28 -17.71
C LYS A 293 11.21 -1.71 -17.64
N GLY A 294 10.34 -1.05 -18.37
CA GLY A 294 8.90 -1.28 -18.34
C GLY A 294 8.45 -2.58 -19.03
N ASP A 295 9.31 -3.18 -19.84
CA ASP A 295 9.03 -4.41 -20.59
C ASP A 295 9.67 -5.66 -20.01
N THR A 296 10.68 -5.52 -19.14
CA THR A 296 11.46 -6.65 -18.61
C THR A 296 11.58 -6.65 -17.10
N LEU A 297 11.27 -5.55 -16.41
CA LEU A 297 11.56 -5.32 -14.99
C LEU A 297 13.06 -5.32 -14.64
N GLU A 298 13.95 -5.20 -15.64
CA GLU A 298 15.39 -5.06 -15.37
C GLU A 298 15.65 -3.82 -14.52
N PRO A 299 16.30 -3.93 -13.34
CA PRO A 299 16.54 -2.79 -12.47
C PRO A 299 17.63 -1.87 -13.06
N LEU A 300 17.32 -0.58 -13.15
CA LEU A 300 18.18 0.44 -13.78
C LEU A 300 18.78 1.43 -12.78
N LYS A 301 17.96 1.91 -11.82
CA LYS A 301 18.36 2.96 -10.89
C LYS A 301 17.69 2.77 -9.55
N ILE A 302 18.48 2.88 -8.48
CA ILE A 302 18.00 2.88 -7.10
C ILE A 302 18.26 4.26 -6.50
N VAL A 303 17.29 4.79 -5.76
CA VAL A 303 17.43 6.06 -5.03
C VAL A 303 16.91 5.88 -3.61
N ALA A 304 17.78 6.12 -2.63
CA ALA A 304 17.41 6.11 -1.21
C ALA A 304 16.55 7.35 -0.87
N THR A 305 15.61 7.17 0.06
CA THR A 305 14.72 8.25 0.50
C THR A 305 15.00 8.72 1.93
N ARG A 306 16.03 8.18 2.60
CA ARG A 306 16.44 8.61 3.93
C ARG A 306 16.76 10.11 3.95
N GLY A 307 16.40 10.80 5.02
CA GLY A 307 16.65 12.23 5.11
C GLY A 307 15.92 12.91 6.26
N MET A 308 15.92 14.24 6.21
CA MET A 308 15.30 15.08 7.23
C MET A 308 13.81 15.25 7.01
N THR A 309 13.06 15.30 8.10
CA THR A 309 11.62 15.61 8.11
C THR A 309 11.37 17.08 7.75
N VAL A 310 10.23 17.37 7.14
CA VAL A 310 9.91 18.74 6.68
C VAL A 310 9.59 19.71 7.81
N ASP A 311 9.17 19.21 8.96
CA ASP A 311 8.68 20.00 10.10
C ASP A 311 9.74 20.19 11.18
N THR A 312 10.39 19.12 11.66
CA THR A 312 11.34 19.17 12.78
C THR A 312 12.79 19.18 12.32
N GLN A 313 13.08 18.91 11.04
CA GLN A 313 14.43 18.75 10.48
C GLN A 313 15.24 17.64 11.17
N GLU A 314 14.56 16.66 11.74
CA GLU A 314 15.18 15.47 12.33
C GLU A 314 15.39 14.40 11.27
N TYR A 315 16.52 13.69 11.37
CA TYR A 315 16.81 12.57 10.49
C TYR A 315 15.86 11.41 10.76
N HIS A 316 15.21 10.92 9.70
CA HIS A 316 14.39 9.72 9.76
C HIS A 316 15.06 8.56 9.00
N PRO A 317 15.29 7.39 9.64
CA PRO A 317 15.98 6.26 9.02
C PRO A 317 15.08 5.41 8.13
N GLU A 318 13.76 5.51 8.28
CA GLU A 318 12.76 4.70 7.56
C GLU A 318 11.68 5.59 6.91
N PRO A 319 12.03 6.52 5.99
CA PRO A 319 11.05 7.30 5.27
C PRO A 319 10.54 6.49 4.07
N ARG A 320 9.44 5.77 4.27
CA ARG A 320 8.87 4.79 3.36
C ARG A 320 8.22 5.44 2.14
N VAL A 321 8.36 4.80 0.98
CA VAL A 321 7.67 5.23 -0.25
C VAL A 321 6.26 4.63 -0.27
N ALA A 322 5.25 5.43 0.06
CA ALA A 322 3.88 4.95 0.26
C ALA A 322 3.08 4.81 -1.04
N ALA A 323 3.14 5.83 -1.90
CA ALA A 323 2.46 5.81 -3.19
C ALA A 323 3.31 6.45 -4.29
N ILE A 324 3.14 5.94 -5.50
CA ILE A 324 3.73 6.48 -6.72
C ILE A 324 2.63 6.63 -7.76
N VAL A 325 2.67 7.73 -8.51
CA VAL A 325 1.84 7.93 -9.69
C VAL A 325 2.69 8.52 -10.82
N ALA A 326 2.35 8.19 -12.07
CA ALA A 326 3.01 8.75 -13.24
C ALA A 326 2.34 10.07 -13.66
N SER A 327 3.13 11.11 -13.90
CA SER A 327 2.64 12.39 -14.43
C SER A 327 2.15 12.23 -15.86
N HIS A 328 1.04 12.92 -16.17
CA HIS A 328 0.51 13.03 -17.52
C HIS A 328 1.10 14.22 -18.31
N PHE A 329 1.79 15.14 -17.63
CA PHE A 329 2.27 16.40 -18.20
C PHE A 329 3.77 16.48 -18.41
N LYS A 330 4.54 15.65 -17.69
CA LYS A 330 6.00 15.60 -17.75
C LYS A 330 6.51 14.15 -17.66
N PRO A 331 7.72 13.86 -18.13
CA PRO A 331 8.34 12.56 -17.97
C PRO A 331 8.79 12.34 -16.52
N GLU A 332 7.82 12.36 -15.60
CA GLU A 332 8.07 12.33 -14.15
C GLU A 332 7.19 11.30 -13.45
N PHE A 333 7.75 10.68 -12.41
CA PHE A 333 7.00 9.99 -11.38
C PHE A 333 6.82 10.91 -10.16
N VAL A 334 5.65 10.92 -9.57
CA VAL A 334 5.36 11.59 -8.31
C VAL A 334 5.47 10.55 -7.20
N VAL A 335 6.44 10.71 -6.32
CA VAL A 335 6.80 9.75 -5.28
C VAL A 335 6.52 10.34 -3.91
N ASN A 336 5.65 9.71 -3.13
CA ASN A 336 5.31 10.15 -1.78
C ASN A 336 6.23 9.49 -0.76
N VAL A 337 7.03 10.29 -0.06
CA VAL A 337 7.93 9.85 1.01
C VAL A 337 7.27 10.15 2.36
N LYS A 338 6.83 9.10 3.01
CA LYS A 338 5.84 9.15 4.08
C LYS A 338 6.30 9.91 5.31
N GLU A 339 7.35 9.43 5.97
CA GLU A 339 7.75 9.93 7.29
C GLU A 339 8.51 11.26 7.23
N THR A 340 9.17 11.55 6.13
CA THR A 340 9.81 12.86 5.93
C THR A 340 8.84 13.93 5.47
N GLY A 341 7.70 13.54 4.88
CA GLY A 341 6.69 14.48 4.39
C GLY A 341 7.04 15.14 3.06
N LYS A 342 7.94 14.52 2.30
CA LYS A 342 8.43 15.01 1.00
C LYS A 342 7.71 14.34 -0.15
N ILE A 343 7.38 15.12 -1.16
CA ILE A 343 6.91 14.64 -2.46
C ILE A 343 8.04 14.87 -3.46
N LEU A 344 8.47 13.80 -4.14
CA LEU A 344 9.55 13.87 -5.11
C LEU A 344 8.97 13.77 -6.52
N LEU A 345 9.28 14.73 -7.38
CA LEU A 345 9.03 14.64 -8.81
C LEU A 345 10.31 14.11 -9.46
N VAL A 346 10.27 12.84 -9.86
CA VAL A 346 11.42 12.10 -10.36
C VAL A 346 11.38 12.10 -11.88
N ASN A 347 12.22 12.92 -12.52
CA ASN A 347 12.29 13.04 -13.96
C ASN A 347 13.11 11.89 -14.55
N TYR A 348 12.44 11.01 -15.29
CA TYR A 348 13.07 9.83 -15.89
C TYR A 348 13.60 10.06 -17.32
N LYS A 349 13.72 11.31 -17.77
CA LYS A 349 14.25 11.64 -19.11
C LYS A 349 15.69 11.20 -19.26
N ASP A 350 16.50 11.42 -18.23
CA ASP A 350 17.91 10.99 -18.14
C ASP A 350 18.15 10.31 -16.79
N LEU A 351 18.33 8.97 -16.80
CA LEU A 351 18.58 8.19 -15.59
C LEU A 351 20.02 8.30 -15.07
N HIS A 352 20.96 8.76 -15.89
CA HIS A 352 22.36 8.98 -15.46
C HIS A 352 22.46 10.27 -14.66
N ASN A 353 21.80 11.34 -15.14
CA ASN A 353 21.71 12.64 -14.48
C ASN A 353 20.27 12.85 -14.00
N LEU A 354 19.84 12.04 -13.00
CA LEU A 354 18.48 12.02 -12.54
C LEU A 354 18.12 13.33 -11.83
N GLU A 355 17.18 14.08 -12.42
CA GLU A 355 16.63 15.28 -11.82
C GLU A 355 15.48 14.93 -10.87
N ILE A 356 15.56 15.39 -9.63
CA ILE A 356 14.51 15.20 -8.62
C ILE A 356 14.14 16.57 -8.04
N THR A 357 12.91 16.99 -8.26
CA THR A 357 12.34 18.15 -7.58
C THR A 357 11.76 17.69 -6.24
N GLU A 358 12.32 18.16 -5.15
CA GLU A 358 11.84 17.90 -3.80
C GLU A 358 10.81 18.96 -3.40
N ILE A 359 9.62 18.52 -2.99
CA ILE A 359 8.54 19.38 -2.51
C ILE A 359 8.28 19.02 -1.05
N GLY A 360 8.53 19.97 -0.14
CA GLY A 360 8.12 19.85 1.26
C GLY A 360 6.61 19.99 1.40
N ALA A 361 5.96 19.00 2.03
CA ALA A 361 4.51 19.00 2.26
C ALA A 361 4.21 18.80 3.75
N ALA A 362 3.67 17.67 4.14
CA ALA A 362 3.38 17.32 5.53
C ALA A 362 3.74 15.86 5.78
N ARG A 363 4.16 15.53 6.99
CA ARG A 363 4.55 14.15 7.36
C ARG A 363 3.39 13.17 7.22
N PHE A 364 3.76 11.91 7.03
CA PHE A 364 2.87 10.76 6.90
C PHE A 364 2.04 10.78 5.62
N LEU A 365 2.65 11.24 4.52
CA LEU A 365 2.11 11.09 3.18
C LEU A 365 1.79 9.62 2.90
N HIS A 366 0.63 9.34 2.35
CA HIS A 366 0.18 7.99 2.09
C HIS A 366 -0.30 7.85 0.65
N ASP A 367 -1.58 7.65 0.46
CA ASP A 367 -2.22 7.50 -0.83
C ASP A 367 -2.86 8.81 -1.30
N GLY A 368 -3.09 8.87 -2.59
CA GLY A 368 -3.68 10.01 -3.24
C GLY A 368 -3.99 9.73 -4.71
N GLY A 369 -4.64 10.66 -5.36
CA GLY A 369 -5.04 10.56 -6.75
C GLY A 369 -4.99 11.89 -7.48
N TRP A 370 -5.17 11.80 -8.78
CA TRP A 370 -5.30 12.96 -9.64
C TRP A 370 -6.68 13.63 -9.49
N ASP A 371 -6.72 14.93 -9.63
CA ASP A 371 -7.97 15.62 -9.92
C ASP A 371 -8.48 15.25 -11.32
N ALA A 372 -9.69 15.64 -11.67
CA ALA A 372 -10.29 15.32 -12.96
C ALA A 372 -9.48 15.82 -14.17
N SER A 373 -8.68 16.89 -14.01
CA SER A 373 -7.78 17.41 -15.05
C SER A 373 -6.48 16.62 -15.20
N LYS A 374 -6.15 15.74 -14.24
CA LYS A 374 -4.89 14.99 -14.12
C LYS A 374 -3.64 15.88 -13.96
N ARG A 375 -3.84 17.17 -13.69
CA ARG A 375 -2.78 18.14 -13.44
C ARG A 375 -2.40 18.22 -11.98
N TYR A 376 -3.39 18.16 -11.11
CA TYR A 376 -3.19 18.33 -9.68
C TYR A 376 -3.26 16.97 -8.98
N PHE A 377 -2.22 16.68 -8.21
CA PHE A 377 -2.15 15.48 -7.40
C PHE A 377 -2.51 15.82 -5.96
N LEU A 378 -3.55 15.16 -5.43
CA LEU A 378 -4.01 15.34 -4.07
C LEU A 378 -3.62 14.11 -3.24
N VAL A 379 -2.85 14.31 -2.19
CA VAL A 379 -2.32 13.23 -1.36
C VAL A 379 -2.61 13.45 0.12
N ALA A 380 -3.05 12.40 0.79
CA ALA A 380 -3.33 12.41 2.21
C ALA A 380 -2.03 12.33 3.03
N ALA A 381 -1.83 13.29 3.93
CA ALA A 381 -0.89 13.23 5.03
C ALA A 381 -1.63 12.76 6.28
N ASN A 382 -1.76 11.43 6.45
CA ASN A 382 -2.73 10.80 7.35
C ASN A 382 -2.68 11.32 8.78
N GLN A 383 -1.53 11.20 9.45
CA GLN A 383 -1.38 11.61 10.86
C GLN A 383 -1.33 13.13 11.05
N SER A 384 -1.09 13.87 9.96
CA SER A 384 -1.14 15.33 9.97
C SER A 384 -2.55 15.88 9.71
N ASN A 385 -3.54 15.02 9.41
CA ASN A 385 -4.92 15.39 9.09
C ASN A 385 -5.01 16.43 7.96
N LYS A 386 -4.17 16.27 6.93
CA LYS A 386 -4.06 17.20 5.81
C LYS A 386 -4.13 16.49 4.46
N ILE A 387 -4.56 17.25 3.46
CA ILE A 387 -4.38 16.91 2.05
C ILE A 387 -3.39 17.90 1.46
N ALA A 388 -2.30 17.39 0.88
CA ALA A 388 -1.37 18.19 0.10
C ALA A 388 -1.82 18.21 -1.37
N VAL A 389 -1.84 19.38 -1.98
CA VAL A 389 -2.16 19.58 -3.40
C VAL A 389 -0.90 20.00 -4.14
N VAL A 390 -0.49 19.21 -5.12
CA VAL A 390 0.70 19.46 -5.95
C VAL A 390 0.27 19.71 -7.40
N ASP A 391 0.73 20.80 -7.98
CA ASP A 391 0.65 21.03 -9.42
C ASP A 391 1.81 20.29 -10.11
N ALA A 392 1.51 19.13 -10.70
CA ALA A 392 2.52 18.31 -11.36
C ALA A 392 3.04 18.93 -12.68
N LYS A 393 2.30 19.87 -13.26
CA LYS A 393 2.76 20.61 -14.44
C LYS A 393 3.80 21.67 -14.08
N GLU A 394 3.56 22.43 -12.98
CA GLU A 394 4.47 23.47 -12.54
C GLU A 394 5.55 22.95 -11.58
N GLY A 395 5.35 21.77 -10.99
CA GLY A 395 6.30 21.14 -10.06
C GLY A 395 6.34 21.82 -8.68
N LYS A 396 5.19 22.22 -8.13
CA LYS A 396 5.13 22.95 -6.85
C LYS A 396 3.93 22.55 -5.99
N LEU A 397 4.10 22.70 -4.68
CA LEU A 397 2.99 22.65 -3.72
C LEU A 397 2.07 23.83 -3.94
N ILE A 398 0.78 23.57 -4.10
CA ILE A 398 -0.25 24.61 -4.18
C ILE A 398 -0.78 24.93 -2.80
N LYS A 399 -1.11 23.89 -2.01
CA LYS A 399 -1.70 24.09 -0.70
C LYS A 399 -1.62 22.84 0.18
N LEU A 400 -1.57 23.05 1.50
CA LEU A 400 -1.93 22.07 2.52
C LEU A 400 -3.33 22.41 3.03
N ILE A 401 -4.24 21.46 2.98
CA ILE A 401 -5.64 21.62 3.34
C ILE A 401 -5.92 20.81 4.60
N ASP A 402 -6.41 21.45 5.65
CA ASP A 402 -6.85 20.77 6.86
C ASP A 402 -8.17 20.03 6.57
N VAL A 403 -8.24 18.77 7.01
CA VAL A 403 -9.38 17.87 6.82
C VAL A 403 -9.67 17.09 8.11
N GLY A 404 -10.65 16.20 8.07
CA GLY A 404 -10.97 15.32 9.20
C GLY A 404 -9.83 14.40 9.60
N LYS A 405 -10.04 13.65 10.67
CA LYS A 405 -9.02 12.80 11.31
C LYS A 405 -8.62 11.62 10.42
N ILE A 406 -7.33 11.48 10.17
CA ILE A 406 -6.68 10.41 9.42
C ILE A 406 -7.31 10.22 8.03
N PRO A 407 -7.16 11.18 7.10
CA PRO A 407 -7.68 11.04 5.73
C PRO A 407 -7.06 9.82 5.04
N HIS A 408 -7.89 9.07 4.31
CA HIS A 408 -7.49 7.90 3.55
C HIS A 408 -8.34 7.75 2.29
N PRO A 409 -7.99 8.42 1.20
CA PRO A 409 -8.81 8.47 -0.01
C PRO A 409 -8.74 7.20 -0.87
N GLY A 410 -7.75 6.34 -0.69
CA GLY A 410 -7.33 5.41 -1.74
C GLY A 410 -6.78 6.22 -2.92
N ARG A 411 -7.60 6.50 -3.92
CA ARG A 411 -7.29 7.45 -5.01
C ARG A 411 -8.14 8.71 -4.97
N GLY A 412 -9.10 8.77 -4.03
CA GLY A 412 -10.13 9.78 -4.00
C GLY A 412 -11.24 9.54 -5.02
N ALA A 413 -12.15 10.48 -5.12
CA ALA A 413 -13.25 10.42 -6.06
C ALA A 413 -13.49 11.80 -6.70
N ASN A 414 -13.50 11.86 -8.03
CA ASN A 414 -13.74 13.07 -8.80
C ASN A 414 -15.18 13.12 -9.31
N PHE A 415 -15.87 14.20 -9.06
CA PHE A 415 -17.19 14.46 -9.66
C PHE A 415 -17.49 15.96 -9.74
N VAL A 416 -18.55 16.31 -10.47
CA VAL A 416 -19.03 17.69 -10.55
C VAL A 416 -20.13 17.87 -9.52
N HIS A 417 -19.83 18.66 -8.48
CA HIS A 417 -20.79 19.00 -7.44
C HIS A 417 -21.80 20.04 -7.98
N PRO A 418 -23.12 19.89 -7.77
CA PRO A 418 -24.13 20.79 -8.34
C PRO A 418 -23.94 22.28 -8.01
N LYS A 419 -23.37 22.58 -6.84
CA LYS A 419 -23.14 23.95 -6.36
C LYS A 419 -21.71 24.45 -6.53
N TYR A 420 -20.71 23.55 -6.34
CA TYR A 420 -19.30 23.95 -6.19
C TYR A 420 -18.45 23.67 -7.42
N GLY A 421 -19.03 23.05 -8.47
CA GLY A 421 -18.29 22.62 -9.65
C GLY A 421 -17.42 21.39 -9.40
N PRO A 422 -16.31 21.20 -10.12
CA PRO A 422 -15.43 20.06 -9.95
C PRO A 422 -14.87 19.94 -8.54
N VAL A 423 -15.02 18.76 -7.94
CA VAL A 423 -14.48 18.42 -6.61
C VAL A 423 -13.74 17.09 -6.65
N TRP A 424 -12.81 16.94 -5.72
CA TRP A 424 -12.17 15.70 -5.34
C TRP A 424 -12.53 15.37 -3.89
N ALA A 425 -12.89 14.13 -3.61
CA ALA A 425 -13.37 13.70 -2.30
C ALA A 425 -12.39 12.75 -1.61
N THR A 426 -12.25 12.87 -0.29
CA THR A 426 -11.55 11.93 0.58
C THR A 426 -12.43 11.44 1.71
N SER A 427 -12.35 10.15 2.02
CA SER A 427 -12.86 9.55 3.25
C SER A 427 -11.77 9.53 4.33
N HIS A 428 -12.10 9.05 5.53
CA HIS A 428 -11.21 9.08 6.68
C HIS A 428 -11.19 7.72 7.42
N LEU A 429 -10.01 7.35 7.92
CA LEU A 429 -9.85 6.22 8.83
C LEU A 429 -10.32 6.59 10.25
N GLY A 430 -9.98 7.80 10.69
CA GLY A 430 -10.17 8.22 12.07
C GLY A 430 -11.51 8.92 12.35
N ALA A 431 -12.34 9.13 11.36
CA ALA A 431 -13.61 9.84 11.47
C ALA A 431 -14.62 9.33 10.43
N GLU A 432 -15.88 9.63 10.66
CA GLU A 432 -16.98 9.42 9.71
C GLU A 432 -17.04 10.47 8.58
N ASP A 433 -16.17 11.46 8.65
CA ASP A 433 -16.15 12.58 7.72
C ASP A 433 -15.79 12.15 6.30
N ILE A 434 -16.43 12.80 5.32
CA ILE A 434 -16.08 12.73 3.91
C ILE A 434 -15.91 14.17 3.46
N THR A 435 -14.66 14.55 3.15
CA THR A 435 -14.32 15.93 2.80
C THR A 435 -14.30 16.12 1.29
N LEU A 436 -15.08 17.05 0.78
CA LEU A 436 -15.10 17.48 -0.62
C LEU A 436 -14.23 18.72 -0.79
N ILE A 437 -13.26 18.66 -1.70
CA ILE A 437 -12.29 19.72 -1.98
C ILE A 437 -12.53 20.23 -3.40
N GLY A 438 -12.74 21.54 -3.57
CA GLY A 438 -12.88 22.17 -4.89
C GLY A 438 -11.57 22.08 -5.68
N THR A 439 -11.63 21.72 -6.97
CA THR A 439 -10.44 21.45 -7.80
C THR A 439 -10.36 22.28 -9.09
N ASP A 440 -11.24 23.25 -9.27
CA ASP A 440 -11.25 24.09 -10.47
C ASP A 440 -10.80 25.53 -10.19
N PRO A 441 -9.50 25.84 -10.30
CA PRO A 441 -9.00 27.19 -10.05
C PRO A 441 -9.34 28.21 -11.16
N LYS A 442 -9.84 27.75 -12.31
CA LYS A 442 -10.20 28.62 -13.45
C LYS A 442 -11.68 28.98 -13.47
N GLY A 443 -12.55 27.98 -13.44
CA GLY A 443 -13.99 28.16 -13.50
C GLY A 443 -14.63 28.48 -12.17
N HIS A 444 -14.03 28.00 -11.06
CA HIS A 444 -14.57 28.13 -9.70
C HIS A 444 -13.48 28.58 -8.70
N PRO A 445 -12.75 29.70 -8.95
CA PRO A 445 -11.58 30.10 -8.16
C PRO A 445 -11.88 30.32 -6.67
N GLN A 446 -13.10 30.72 -6.33
CA GLN A 446 -13.55 30.95 -4.94
C GLN A 446 -13.62 29.64 -4.12
N TYR A 447 -13.75 28.49 -4.77
CA TYR A 447 -13.86 27.17 -4.14
C TYR A 447 -12.57 26.34 -4.25
N ALA A 448 -11.65 26.71 -5.13
CA ALA A 448 -10.44 25.95 -5.40
C ALA A 448 -9.56 25.80 -4.16
N TRP A 449 -9.11 24.57 -3.94
CA TRP A 449 -8.20 24.16 -2.88
C TRP A 449 -8.71 24.49 -1.47
N LYS A 450 -10.01 24.32 -1.29
CA LYS A 450 -10.70 24.48 0.01
C LYS A 450 -11.66 23.32 0.22
N PRO A 451 -11.89 22.89 1.47
CA PRO A 451 -13.04 22.06 1.79
C PRO A 451 -14.31 22.87 1.46
N VAL A 452 -15.13 22.36 0.55
CA VAL A 452 -16.37 23.04 0.15
C VAL A 452 -17.59 22.44 0.83
N GLN A 453 -17.47 21.15 1.23
CA GLN A 453 -18.49 20.46 2.01
C GLN A 453 -17.86 19.30 2.78
N VAL A 454 -18.39 19.01 3.96
CA VAL A 454 -18.09 17.81 4.73
C VAL A 454 -19.39 17.04 4.91
N LEU A 455 -19.40 15.78 4.43
CA LEU A 455 -20.51 14.87 4.61
C LEU A 455 -20.22 13.96 5.80
N LYS A 456 -21.26 13.43 6.43
CA LYS A 456 -21.18 12.44 7.50
C LYS A 456 -21.54 11.07 6.93
N GLY A 457 -20.60 10.13 6.98
CA GLY A 457 -20.78 8.74 6.59
C GLY A 457 -21.22 7.85 7.75
N GLN A 458 -21.15 6.55 7.56
CA GLN A 458 -21.60 5.58 8.57
C GLN A 458 -20.60 5.33 9.70
N GLY A 459 -19.36 5.83 9.61
CA GLY A 459 -18.32 5.67 10.63
C GLY A 459 -16.92 5.82 10.05
N GLY A 460 -15.91 5.79 10.93
CA GLY A 460 -14.50 5.72 10.54
C GLY A 460 -14.11 4.33 10.03
N GLY A 461 -12.82 4.18 9.65
CA GLY A 461 -12.29 2.90 9.14
C GLY A 461 -12.39 2.75 7.63
N SER A 462 -12.66 3.83 6.89
CA SER A 462 -12.71 3.80 5.42
C SER A 462 -11.32 3.68 4.81
N LEU A 463 -11.20 2.84 3.78
CA LEU A 463 -10.00 2.67 2.94
C LEU A 463 -10.20 3.25 1.54
N PHE A 464 -11.42 3.22 1.01
CA PHE A 464 -11.69 3.63 -0.37
C PHE A 464 -12.99 4.41 -0.49
N ILE A 465 -12.90 5.48 -1.24
CA ILE A 465 -14.02 6.25 -1.74
C ILE A 465 -13.99 6.22 -3.27
N LYS A 466 -15.12 5.98 -3.92
CA LYS A 466 -15.18 5.83 -5.39
C LYS A 466 -16.45 6.40 -5.99
N THR A 467 -16.29 6.96 -7.17
CA THR A 467 -17.35 7.23 -8.14
C THR A 467 -16.84 6.93 -9.54
N HIS A 468 -17.65 7.16 -10.55
CA HIS A 468 -17.30 7.01 -11.97
C HIS A 468 -17.94 8.14 -12.78
N PRO A 469 -17.35 8.64 -13.88
CA PRO A 469 -17.93 9.72 -14.68
C PRO A 469 -19.36 9.46 -15.19
N GLN A 470 -19.75 8.19 -15.31
CA GLN A 470 -21.11 7.78 -15.73
C GLN A 470 -22.06 7.50 -14.54
N SER A 471 -21.55 7.53 -13.30
CA SER A 471 -22.32 7.25 -12.10
C SER A 471 -22.89 8.53 -11.48
N LYS A 472 -24.03 8.40 -10.82
CA LYS A 472 -24.59 9.44 -9.94
C LYS A 472 -24.35 9.17 -8.46
N HIS A 473 -23.56 8.15 -8.15
CA HIS A 473 -23.37 7.67 -6.79
C HIS A 473 -21.90 7.79 -6.36
N LEU A 474 -21.72 8.09 -5.08
CA LEU A 474 -20.45 8.11 -4.38
C LEU A 474 -20.46 7.01 -3.33
N TYR A 475 -19.55 6.03 -3.44
CA TYR A 475 -19.47 4.85 -2.57
C TYR A 475 -18.33 4.97 -1.59
N ILE A 476 -18.58 4.62 -0.33
CA ILE A 476 -17.59 4.66 0.75
C ILE A 476 -17.63 3.34 1.51
N ASP A 477 -16.50 2.63 1.53
CA ASP A 477 -16.31 1.44 2.37
C ASP A 477 -15.85 1.83 3.79
N THR A 478 -15.99 0.90 4.72
CA THR A 478 -15.51 1.06 6.10
C THR A 478 -14.99 -0.26 6.68
N PRO A 479 -14.11 -1.01 5.96
CA PRO A 479 -13.71 -2.36 6.36
C PRO A 479 -12.94 -2.43 7.68
N LEU A 480 -12.35 -1.33 8.15
CA LEU A 480 -11.58 -1.29 9.39
C LEU A 480 -12.40 -0.80 10.58
N ASN A 481 -13.69 -0.56 10.42
CA ASN A 481 -14.55 -0.21 11.55
C ASN A 481 -14.75 -1.45 12.44
N PRO A 482 -14.62 -1.32 13.77
CA PRO A 482 -14.82 -2.43 14.69
C PRO A 482 -16.28 -2.89 14.82
N ASP A 483 -17.25 -2.04 14.47
CA ASP A 483 -18.66 -2.42 14.42
C ASP A 483 -18.91 -3.25 13.14
N ALA A 484 -19.33 -4.50 13.36
CA ALA A 484 -19.62 -5.42 12.25
C ALA A 484 -20.74 -4.93 11.33
N LYS A 485 -21.73 -4.19 11.82
CA LYS A 485 -22.80 -3.62 10.98
C LYS A 485 -22.22 -2.61 9.98
N ILE A 486 -21.20 -1.86 10.41
CA ILE A 486 -20.52 -0.85 9.59
C ILE A 486 -19.52 -1.52 8.64
N SER A 487 -18.64 -2.40 9.15
CA SER A 487 -17.61 -3.03 8.32
C SER A 487 -18.13 -4.02 7.28
N GLN A 488 -19.38 -4.47 7.43
CA GLN A 488 -20.06 -5.42 6.52
C GLN A 488 -20.97 -4.76 5.48
N SER A 489 -20.99 -3.44 5.43
CA SER A 489 -21.86 -2.65 4.55
C SER A 489 -21.10 -1.51 3.87
N VAL A 490 -21.75 -0.83 2.95
CA VAL A 490 -21.19 0.30 2.19
C VAL A 490 -22.18 1.45 2.21
N ALA A 491 -21.69 2.67 2.48
CA ALA A 491 -22.48 3.89 2.35
C ALA A 491 -22.48 4.39 0.90
N VAL A 492 -23.64 4.82 0.41
CA VAL A 492 -23.84 5.33 -0.94
C VAL A 492 -24.59 6.66 -0.90
N PHE A 493 -23.97 7.72 -1.39
CA PHE A 493 -24.57 9.04 -1.54
C PHE A 493 -25.03 9.26 -2.99
N ASP A 494 -26.14 9.94 -3.16
CA ASP A 494 -26.53 10.53 -4.44
C ASP A 494 -25.79 11.85 -4.65
N ILE A 495 -24.95 11.93 -5.66
CA ILE A 495 -24.13 13.11 -5.99
C ILE A 495 -25.01 14.34 -6.25
N ASN A 496 -26.24 14.16 -6.77
CA ASN A 496 -27.16 15.25 -7.03
C ASN A 496 -27.90 15.71 -5.77
N ASN A 497 -27.87 14.93 -4.68
CA ASN A 497 -28.53 15.23 -3.41
C ASN A 497 -27.68 14.80 -2.20
N LEU A 498 -26.45 15.29 -2.12
CA LEU A 498 -25.52 14.95 -1.03
C LEU A 498 -26.05 15.35 0.36
N GLY A 499 -26.90 16.38 0.46
CA GLY A 499 -27.56 16.80 1.70
C GLY A 499 -28.66 15.84 2.19
N GLY A 500 -29.13 14.94 1.35
CA GLY A 500 -30.15 13.93 1.68
C GLY A 500 -29.62 12.75 2.48
N GLY A 501 -28.34 12.72 2.83
CA GLY A 501 -27.69 11.61 3.53
C GLY A 501 -27.30 10.47 2.58
N PHE A 502 -27.13 9.27 3.13
CA PHE A 502 -26.68 8.10 2.40
C PHE A 502 -27.62 6.90 2.59
N LYS A 503 -27.58 5.98 1.63
CA LYS A 503 -28.13 4.64 1.75
C LYS A 503 -27.05 3.68 2.19
N VAL A 504 -27.43 2.65 2.95
CA VAL A 504 -26.54 1.56 3.33
C VAL A 504 -26.85 0.34 2.49
N LEU A 505 -25.85 -0.21 1.81
CA LEU A 505 -25.97 -1.46 1.07
C LEU A 505 -25.42 -2.61 1.91
N PRO A 506 -26.21 -3.66 2.21
CA PRO A 506 -25.80 -4.79 3.05
C PRO A 506 -24.99 -5.81 2.25
N ILE A 507 -23.84 -5.40 1.74
CA ILE A 507 -23.01 -6.16 0.78
C ILE A 507 -22.61 -7.55 1.32
N ALA A 508 -22.21 -7.64 2.60
CA ALA A 508 -21.81 -8.91 3.19
C ALA A 508 -23.00 -9.87 3.36
N GLU A 509 -24.21 -9.35 3.62
CA GLU A 509 -25.44 -10.15 3.66
C GLU A 509 -25.73 -10.74 2.27
N TRP A 510 -25.62 -9.94 1.22
CA TRP A 510 -25.82 -10.39 -0.16
C TRP A 510 -24.80 -11.46 -0.59
N ALA A 511 -23.60 -11.43 -0.04
CA ALA A 511 -22.59 -12.44 -0.31
C ALA A 511 -22.95 -13.83 0.22
N LYS A 512 -23.83 -13.93 1.23
CA LYS A 512 -24.27 -15.20 1.85
C LYS A 512 -23.09 -16.11 2.20
N LEU A 513 -22.10 -15.55 2.90
CA LEU A 513 -20.97 -16.30 3.48
C LEU A 513 -21.37 -16.84 4.85
N GLY A 514 -20.70 -17.91 5.29
CA GLY A 514 -20.97 -18.56 6.58
C GLY A 514 -20.80 -17.63 7.79
N GLU A 515 -20.81 -18.19 8.98
CA GLU A 515 -20.75 -17.46 10.24
C GLU A 515 -19.42 -16.72 10.43
N GLY A 516 -19.42 -15.69 11.25
CA GLY A 516 -18.27 -14.87 11.62
C GLY A 516 -18.32 -13.45 11.03
N ALA A 517 -17.48 -12.58 11.56
CA ALA A 517 -17.35 -11.21 11.08
C ALA A 517 -16.82 -11.18 9.64
N LYS A 518 -17.41 -10.33 8.83
CA LYS A 518 -16.99 -10.13 7.44
C LYS A 518 -16.47 -8.71 7.27
N ARG A 519 -15.66 -8.51 6.24
CA ARG A 519 -15.19 -7.20 5.81
C ARG A 519 -15.61 -6.98 4.36
N VAL A 520 -16.13 -5.79 4.07
CA VAL A 520 -16.45 -5.34 2.73
C VAL A 520 -15.46 -4.26 2.34
N VAL A 521 -14.72 -4.46 1.24
CA VAL A 521 -13.66 -3.53 0.86
C VAL A 521 -13.71 -3.17 -0.62
N GLN A 522 -13.34 -1.96 -0.87
CA GLN A 522 -13.08 -1.31 -2.15
C GLN A 522 -14.23 -1.43 -3.15
N PRO A 523 -15.05 -0.39 -3.32
CA PRO A 523 -15.85 -0.23 -4.51
C PRO A 523 -14.93 -0.09 -5.74
N GLU A 524 -15.20 -0.84 -6.81
CA GLU A 524 -14.53 -0.67 -8.09
C GLU A 524 -15.55 -0.79 -9.23
N PHE A 525 -15.54 0.17 -10.13
CA PHE A 525 -16.46 0.19 -11.26
C PHE A 525 -15.95 -0.67 -12.43
N ASN A 526 -16.88 -1.19 -13.22
CA ASN A 526 -16.55 -1.70 -14.54
C ASN A 526 -16.27 -0.54 -15.51
N LYS A 527 -15.72 -0.84 -16.70
CA LYS A 527 -15.42 0.18 -17.72
C LYS A 527 -16.62 1.07 -18.06
N ALA A 528 -17.82 0.49 -18.14
CA ALA A 528 -19.03 1.22 -18.50
C ALA A 528 -19.58 2.10 -17.36
N GLY A 529 -19.12 1.94 -16.13
CA GLY A 529 -19.59 2.69 -14.97
C GLY A 529 -21.01 2.33 -14.51
N ASN A 530 -21.54 1.18 -14.93
CA ASN A 530 -22.90 0.73 -14.59
C ASN A 530 -22.93 -0.44 -13.60
N GLU A 531 -21.77 -0.96 -13.22
CA GLU A 531 -21.60 -1.99 -12.18
C GLU A 531 -20.55 -1.55 -11.18
N VAL A 532 -20.80 -1.84 -9.91
CA VAL A 532 -19.82 -1.63 -8.82
C VAL A 532 -19.55 -2.97 -8.14
N TRP A 533 -18.28 -3.30 -7.99
CA TRP A 533 -17.80 -4.58 -7.48
C TRP A 533 -17.20 -4.39 -6.08
N PHE A 534 -17.54 -5.28 -5.15
CA PHE A 534 -17.05 -5.25 -3.77
C PHE A 534 -16.43 -6.59 -3.41
N SER A 535 -15.27 -6.58 -2.77
CA SER A 535 -14.72 -7.78 -2.14
C SER A 535 -15.32 -7.98 -0.77
N VAL A 536 -15.66 -9.23 -0.46
CA VAL A 536 -16.14 -9.65 0.85
C VAL A 536 -15.34 -10.86 1.29
N TRP A 537 -14.80 -10.83 2.49
CA TRP A 537 -14.16 -12.01 3.08
C TRP A 537 -14.56 -12.22 4.53
N ASN A 538 -14.51 -13.49 4.94
CA ASN A 538 -14.77 -13.95 6.29
C ASN A 538 -13.48 -14.58 6.83
N ALA A 539 -12.88 -13.99 7.88
CA ALA A 539 -11.61 -14.45 8.42
C ALA A 539 -11.73 -15.81 9.12
N LYS A 540 -12.89 -16.13 9.72
CA LYS A 540 -13.09 -17.33 10.52
C LYS A 540 -13.07 -18.63 9.70
N ASN A 541 -13.79 -18.66 8.59
CA ASN A 541 -13.94 -19.84 7.73
C ASN A 541 -13.34 -19.66 6.33
N GLN A 542 -12.64 -18.56 6.11
CA GLN A 542 -11.93 -18.22 4.86
C GLN A 542 -12.82 -18.11 3.61
N GLU A 543 -14.14 -18.13 3.79
CA GLU A 543 -15.05 -17.90 2.67
C GLU A 543 -14.97 -16.47 2.18
N SER A 544 -15.00 -16.32 0.88
CA SER A 544 -14.91 -15.02 0.23
C SER A 544 -15.81 -14.95 -0.99
N ALA A 545 -16.15 -13.75 -1.39
CA ALA A 545 -16.92 -13.49 -2.60
C ALA A 545 -16.55 -12.11 -3.18
N VAL A 546 -16.89 -11.92 -4.45
CA VAL A 546 -17.00 -10.61 -5.07
C VAL A 546 -18.47 -10.35 -5.38
N VAL A 547 -19.01 -9.30 -4.78
CA VAL A 547 -20.41 -8.89 -4.95
C VAL A 547 -20.49 -7.81 -6.01
N VAL A 548 -21.35 -7.98 -7.01
CA VAL A 548 -21.57 -7.04 -8.11
C VAL A 548 -22.95 -6.39 -7.94
N VAL A 549 -22.95 -5.07 -7.92
CA VAL A 549 -24.14 -4.23 -7.75
C VAL A 549 -24.41 -3.45 -9.03
N ASP A 550 -25.66 -3.35 -9.41
CA ASP A 550 -26.08 -2.44 -10.47
C ASP A 550 -26.09 -1.00 -9.95
N ASP A 551 -25.29 -0.12 -10.56
CA ASP A 551 -25.11 1.25 -10.09
C ASP A 551 -26.39 2.08 -10.15
N LYS A 552 -27.24 1.87 -11.16
CA LYS A 552 -28.46 2.66 -11.35
C LYS A 552 -29.52 2.33 -10.32
N THR A 553 -29.72 1.05 -10.04
CA THR A 553 -30.78 0.55 -9.15
C THR A 553 -30.34 0.34 -7.73
N LEU A 554 -29.02 0.28 -7.47
CA LEU A 554 -28.38 -0.11 -6.21
C LEU A 554 -28.78 -1.52 -5.76
N ALA A 555 -29.21 -2.39 -6.67
CA ALA A 555 -29.62 -3.75 -6.40
C ALA A 555 -28.46 -4.74 -6.63
N LEU A 556 -28.50 -5.86 -5.91
CA LEU A 556 -27.60 -6.98 -6.16
C LEU A 556 -27.79 -7.49 -7.59
N LYS A 557 -26.71 -7.56 -8.36
CA LYS A 557 -26.71 -8.12 -9.72
C LYS A 557 -26.24 -9.57 -9.74
N THR A 558 -25.11 -9.85 -9.10
CA THR A 558 -24.57 -11.21 -8.98
C THR A 558 -23.53 -11.31 -7.86
N VAL A 559 -23.25 -12.54 -7.46
CA VAL A 559 -22.18 -12.87 -6.50
C VAL A 559 -21.24 -13.87 -7.14
N ILE A 560 -19.99 -13.53 -7.25
CA ILE A 560 -18.93 -14.40 -7.74
C ILE A 560 -18.34 -15.13 -6.54
N LYS A 561 -18.55 -16.44 -6.46
CA LYS A 561 -17.97 -17.33 -5.43
C LYS A 561 -17.07 -18.34 -6.10
N ASP A 562 -15.86 -18.47 -5.57
CA ASP A 562 -14.91 -19.50 -5.96
C ASP A 562 -13.99 -19.75 -4.76
N PRO A 563 -13.76 -21.01 -4.35
CA PRO A 563 -12.91 -21.31 -3.19
C PRO A 563 -11.46 -20.86 -3.36
N ARG A 564 -11.03 -20.56 -4.58
CA ARG A 564 -9.71 -20.01 -4.87
C ARG A 564 -9.60 -18.50 -4.59
N LEU A 565 -10.70 -17.77 -4.39
CA LEU A 565 -10.71 -16.35 -4.04
C LEU A 565 -10.41 -16.16 -2.56
N ILE A 566 -9.17 -16.36 -2.16
CA ILE A 566 -8.73 -16.27 -0.76
C ILE A 566 -8.43 -14.82 -0.39
N THR A 567 -9.16 -14.27 0.58
CA THR A 567 -9.01 -12.90 1.09
C THR A 567 -8.87 -11.87 -0.05
N PRO A 568 -9.87 -11.77 -0.95
CA PRO A 568 -9.86 -10.76 -2.00
C PRO A 568 -9.91 -9.37 -1.36
N THR A 569 -8.97 -8.51 -1.72
CA THR A 569 -8.89 -7.15 -1.19
C THR A 569 -9.03 -6.12 -2.31
N GLY A 570 -7.93 -5.65 -2.86
CA GLY A 570 -7.93 -4.68 -3.93
C GLY A 570 -8.52 -5.25 -5.22
N LYS A 571 -9.37 -4.47 -5.90
CA LYS A 571 -9.85 -4.75 -7.25
C LYS A 571 -9.53 -3.57 -8.15
N PHE A 572 -9.07 -3.87 -9.35
CA PHE A 572 -8.61 -2.85 -10.29
C PHE A 572 -9.13 -3.21 -11.68
N ASN A 573 -10.09 -2.44 -12.17
CA ASN A 573 -10.52 -2.55 -13.55
C ASN A 573 -9.42 -2.03 -14.48
N VAL A 574 -9.11 -2.74 -15.54
CA VAL A 574 -8.01 -2.40 -16.45
C VAL A 574 -8.16 -1.01 -17.03
N TYR A 575 -9.31 -0.68 -17.64
CA TYR A 575 -9.55 0.62 -18.24
C TYR A 575 -9.46 1.77 -17.22
N ASN A 576 -10.16 1.62 -16.09
CA ASN A 576 -10.19 2.66 -15.07
C ASN A 576 -8.80 2.91 -14.46
N THR A 577 -8.03 1.85 -14.27
CA THR A 577 -6.66 1.95 -13.71
C THR A 577 -5.68 2.53 -14.73
N GLN A 578 -5.75 2.12 -16.00
CA GLN A 578 -4.92 2.63 -17.08
C GLN A 578 -5.12 4.14 -17.27
N HIS A 579 -6.37 4.58 -17.23
CA HIS A 579 -6.76 5.96 -17.52
C HIS A 579 -6.91 6.85 -16.29
N ASP A 580 -6.58 6.34 -15.10
CA ASP A 580 -6.74 7.07 -13.81
C ASP A 580 -8.15 7.68 -13.67
N ILE A 581 -9.19 6.83 -13.88
CA ILE A 581 -10.59 7.19 -13.69
C ILE A 581 -10.95 6.99 -12.21
N TYR A 582 -11.14 8.07 -11.46
CA TYR A 582 -11.42 8.01 -10.02
C TYR A 582 -12.44 9.06 -9.60
#